data_d364172d73887833f56fb41fa7764e5a
#
_entry.id   d364172d73887833f56fb41fa7764e5a
#
_cell.length_a   1.000
_cell.length_b   1.000
_cell.length_c   1.000
_cell.angle_alpha   90.00
_cell.angle_beta   90.00
_cell.angle_gamma   90.00
#
_symmetry.space_group_name_H-M   'P 1'
#
loop_
_entity.id
_entity.type
_entity.pdbx_description
1 polymer ?
#
loop_
_entity_poly.entity_id
_entity_poly.type
_entity_poly.pdbx_seq_one_letter_code
_entity_poly.pdbx_strand_id
1 'polypeptide(L)'
;MSASDIPAGDDRAGDDTVARAAALLAQHRASIDRLDAIMVYTLAERFNLTKQVGALKARHALPPSDPAREAAQIDRLETLARQADLDPEFARKFLAFVIAEVIRHHETFQS
;
A
#
# COMPACT_ATOMS: atom_id res chain seq x y z
N MET A 1 28.46 9.46 -37.50
CA MET A 1 28.30 10.43 -36.66
C MET A 1 29.33 10.51 -35.65
N SER A 2 29.75 11.52 -35.40
CA SER A 2 30.87 11.53 -34.55
C SER A 2 30.54 12.33 -33.36
N ALA A 3 31.38 12.24 -32.47
CA ALA A 3 31.21 12.94 -31.26
C ALA A 3 31.00 14.39 -31.47
N SER A 4 31.41 14.81 -32.62
CA SER A 4 31.26 16.20 -32.91
C SER A 4 29.82 16.62 -32.87
N ASP A 5 29.00 15.65 -32.87
CA ASP A 5 27.61 16.01 -32.80
C ASP A 5 27.20 16.37 -31.45
N ILE A 6 28.09 16.26 -30.55
CA ILE A 6 27.74 16.67 -29.26
C ILE A 6 28.53 17.85 -28.99
N PRO A 7 28.27 18.82 -29.58
CA PRO A 7 29.01 19.96 -29.36
C PRO A 7 28.84 20.33 -27.98
N ALA A 8 29.66 21.03 -27.69
CA ALA A 8 29.59 21.73 -26.56
C ALA A 8 28.21 22.07 -26.30
N GLY A 9 27.40 21.71 -27.07
CA GLY A 9 26.09 21.97 -26.79
C GLY A 9 25.81 21.55 -25.42
N ASP A 10 26.61 21.96 -24.58
CA ASP A 10 26.36 21.66 -23.22
C ASP A 10 24.97 22.02 -22.84
N ASP A 11 24.50 23.13 -23.29
CA ASP A 11 23.14 23.55 -22.98
C ASP A 11 22.14 22.54 -23.50
N ARG A 12 22.40 22.06 -24.69
CA ARG A 12 21.49 21.09 -25.27
C ARG A 12 21.56 19.77 -24.52
N ALA A 13 22.75 19.34 -24.17
CA ALA A 13 22.91 18.10 -23.42
C ALA A 13 22.27 18.21 -22.06
N GLY A 14 22.38 19.38 -21.43
CA GLY A 14 21.72 19.62 -20.16
C GLY A 14 20.22 19.60 -20.29
N ASP A 15 19.71 20.23 -21.35
CA ASP A 15 18.28 20.22 -21.58
C ASP A 15 17.77 18.82 -21.83
N ASP A 16 18.51 18.01 -22.61
CA ASP A 16 18.14 16.62 -22.83
C ASP A 16 18.13 15.84 -21.53
N THR A 17 19.09 16.10 -20.66
CA THR A 17 19.16 15.41 -19.38
C THR A 17 18.01 15.78 -18.49
N VAL A 18 17.68 17.07 -18.45
CA VAL A 18 16.53 17.54 -17.66
C VAL A 18 15.23 16.99 -18.25
N ALA A 19 15.12 17.00 -19.57
CA ALA A 19 13.93 16.48 -20.22
C ALA A 19 13.74 15.01 -19.94
N ARG A 20 14.84 14.23 -19.96
CA ARG A 20 14.76 12.81 -19.64
C ARG A 20 14.38 12.60 -18.19
N ALA A 21 14.94 13.38 -17.30
CA ALA A 21 14.59 13.27 -15.89
C ALA A 21 13.12 13.57 -15.67
N ALA A 22 12.62 14.60 -16.35
CA ALA A 22 11.20 14.94 -16.25
C ALA A 22 10.31 13.83 -16.80
N ALA A 23 10.72 13.24 -17.93
CA ALA A 23 9.97 12.13 -18.52
C ALA A 23 9.97 10.90 -17.61
N LEU A 24 11.12 10.57 -17.04
CA LEU A 24 11.21 9.45 -16.11
C LEU A 24 10.41 9.70 -14.84
N LEU A 25 10.44 10.91 -14.34
CA LEU A 25 9.66 11.28 -13.18
C LEU A 25 8.16 11.11 -13.47
N ALA A 26 7.71 11.54 -14.63
CA ALA A 26 6.31 11.39 -15.03
C ALA A 26 5.93 9.91 -15.12
N GLN A 27 6.81 9.06 -15.68
CA GLN A 27 6.58 7.63 -15.77
C GLN A 27 6.48 6.99 -14.41
N HIS A 28 7.39 7.35 -13.50
CA HIS A 28 7.37 6.80 -12.14
C HIS A 28 6.11 7.23 -11.40
N ARG A 29 5.72 8.49 -11.55
CA ARG A 29 4.50 8.97 -10.91
C ARG A 29 3.25 8.27 -11.44
N ALA A 30 3.20 8.02 -12.73
CA ALA A 30 2.09 7.27 -13.31
C ALA A 30 2.05 5.83 -12.76
N SER A 31 3.22 5.23 -12.59
CA SER A 31 3.29 3.88 -12.00
C SER A 31 2.85 3.90 -10.53
N ILE A 32 3.26 4.90 -9.78
CA ILE A 32 2.84 5.06 -8.40
C ILE A 32 1.33 5.24 -8.32
N ASP A 33 0.76 6.08 -9.19
CA ASP A 33 -0.69 6.30 -9.22
C ASP A 33 -1.44 5.00 -9.49
N ARG A 34 -0.90 4.16 -10.37
CA ARG A 34 -1.51 2.86 -10.66
C ARG A 34 -1.45 1.95 -9.44
N LEU A 35 -0.31 1.94 -8.74
CA LEU A 35 -0.17 1.14 -7.52
C LEU A 35 -1.09 1.65 -6.42
N ASP A 36 -1.24 2.97 -6.32
CA ASP A 36 -2.17 3.54 -5.35
C ASP A 36 -3.60 3.09 -5.63
N ALA A 37 -4.00 3.05 -6.89
CA ALA A 37 -5.33 2.57 -7.26
C ALA A 37 -5.51 1.10 -6.88
N ILE A 38 -4.49 0.27 -7.14
CA ILE A 38 -4.52 -1.15 -6.75
C ILE A 38 -4.68 -1.27 -5.24
N MET A 39 -3.95 -0.45 -4.48
CA MET A 39 -4.01 -0.47 -3.02
C MET A 39 -5.41 -0.12 -2.54
N VAL A 40 -6.02 0.93 -3.11
CA VAL A 40 -7.37 1.34 -2.72
C VAL A 40 -8.38 0.25 -3.01
N TYR A 41 -8.33 -0.34 -4.20
CA TYR A 41 -9.25 -1.42 -4.54
C TYR A 41 -9.03 -2.64 -3.65
N THR A 42 -7.78 -2.95 -3.33
CA THR A 42 -7.46 -4.08 -2.45
C THR A 42 -8.01 -3.84 -1.04
N LEU A 43 -7.83 -2.63 -0.53
CA LEU A 43 -8.38 -2.27 0.79
C LEU A 43 -9.90 -2.33 0.78
N ALA A 44 -10.54 -1.84 -0.28
CA ALA A 44 -12.00 -1.89 -0.39
C ALA A 44 -12.50 -3.33 -0.35
N GLU A 45 -11.83 -4.23 -1.08
CA GLU A 45 -12.20 -5.64 -1.08
C GLU A 45 -11.98 -6.26 0.29
N ARG A 46 -10.85 -5.94 0.92
CA ARG A 46 -10.56 -6.45 2.25
C ARG A 46 -11.61 -6.00 3.27
N PHE A 47 -11.98 -4.73 3.24
CA PHE A 47 -13.01 -4.22 4.15
C PHE A 47 -14.38 -4.83 3.87
N ASN A 48 -14.69 -5.10 2.61
CA ASN A 48 -15.93 -5.78 2.27
C ASN A 48 -15.99 -7.18 2.89
N LEU A 49 -14.88 -7.91 2.84
CA LEU A 49 -14.79 -9.25 3.45
C LEU A 49 -14.85 -9.17 4.98
N THR A 50 -14.14 -8.23 5.59
CA THR A 50 -14.18 -8.11 7.05
C THR A 50 -15.53 -7.63 7.53
N LYS A 51 -16.26 -6.87 6.71
CA LYS A 51 -17.65 -6.50 7.03
C LYS A 51 -18.53 -7.75 7.11
N GLN A 52 -18.34 -8.68 6.19
CA GLN A 52 -19.05 -9.95 6.22
C GLN A 52 -18.70 -10.76 7.46
N VAL A 53 -17.42 -10.75 7.84
CA VAL A 53 -16.97 -11.40 9.07
C VAL A 53 -17.61 -10.73 10.28
N GLY A 54 -17.67 -9.41 10.29
CA GLY A 54 -18.32 -8.67 11.39
C GLY A 54 -19.79 -9.01 11.53
N ALA A 55 -20.51 -9.11 10.41
CA ALA A 55 -21.91 -9.49 10.42
C ALA A 55 -22.09 -10.92 10.94
N LEU A 56 -21.18 -11.82 10.57
CA LEU A 56 -21.21 -13.20 11.04
C LEU A 56 -20.97 -13.26 12.55
N LYS A 57 -20.00 -12.51 13.05
CA LYS A 57 -19.72 -12.46 14.48
C LYS A 57 -20.90 -11.92 15.27
N ALA A 58 -21.52 -10.85 14.77
CA ALA A 58 -22.68 -10.26 15.43
C ALA A 58 -23.84 -11.24 15.48
N ARG A 59 -24.07 -11.96 14.38
CA ARG A 59 -25.16 -12.92 14.29
C ARG A 59 -25.01 -14.08 15.27
N HIS A 60 -23.76 -14.44 15.60
CA HIS A 60 -23.48 -15.53 16.49
C HIS A 60 -22.98 -15.07 17.86
N ALA A 61 -23.11 -13.79 18.15
CA ALA A 61 -22.69 -13.18 19.42
C ALA A 61 -21.22 -13.45 19.75
N LEU A 62 -20.38 -13.46 18.72
CA LEU A 62 -18.93 -13.62 18.91
C LEU A 62 -18.30 -12.24 19.17
N PRO A 63 -17.19 -12.19 19.91
CA PRO A 63 -16.56 -10.89 20.20
C PRO A 63 -16.03 -10.23 18.95
N PRO A 64 -16.14 -8.90 18.83
CA PRO A 64 -15.58 -8.18 17.66
C PRO A 64 -14.07 -8.27 17.58
N SER A 65 -13.39 -8.34 18.72
CA SER A 65 -11.93 -8.39 18.79
C SER A 65 -11.44 -9.82 18.98
N ASP A 66 -10.34 -10.14 18.32
CA ASP A 66 -9.70 -11.44 18.43
C ASP A 66 -8.19 -11.22 18.52
N PRO A 67 -7.66 -11.00 19.74
CA PRO A 67 -6.25 -10.65 19.91
C PRO A 67 -5.28 -11.69 19.34
N ALA A 68 -5.61 -12.98 19.44
CA ALA A 68 -4.73 -14.02 18.89
C ALA A 68 -4.65 -13.93 17.37
N ARG A 69 -5.79 -13.68 16.72
CA ARG A 69 -5.83 -13.52 15.26
C ARG A 69 -5.08 -12.26 14.84
N GLU A 70 -5.25 -11.18 15.59
CA GLU A 70 -4.58 -9.91 15.29
C GLU A 70 -3.06 -10.07 15.40
N ALA A 71 -2.57 -10.75 16.42
CA ALA A 71 -1.14 -10.99 16.57
C ALA A 71 -0.61 -11.85 15.42
N ALA A 72 -1.33 -12.88 15.03
CA ALA A 72 -0.93 -13.74 13.93
C ALA A 72 -0.89 -12.97 12.60
N GLN A 73 -1.84 -12.07 12.38
CA GLN A 73 -1.86 -11.25 11.17
C GLN A 73 -0.66 -10.30 11.12
N ILE A 74 -0.31 -9.70 12.25
CA ILE A 74 0.83 -8.79 12.33
C ILE A 74 2.13 -9.55 12.06
N ASP A 75 2.29 -10.73 12.68
CA ASP A 75 3.48 -11.55 12.44
C ASP A 75 3.60 -11.93 10.97
N ARG A 76 2.50 -12.35 10.37
CA ARG A 76 2.49 -12.72 8.96
C ARG A 76 2.87 -11.53 8.08
N LEU A 77 2.34 -10.36 8.38
CA LEU A 77 2.60 -9.18 7.56
C LEU A 77 4.06 -8.73 7.69
N GLU A 78 4.64 -8.83 8.89
CA GLU A 78 6.04 -8.52 9.07
C GLU A 78 6.93 -9.46 8.25
N THR A 79 6.59 -10.75 8.22
CA THR A 79 7.32 -11.72 7.41
C THR A 79 7.21 -11.39 5.92
N LEU A 80 6.02 -11.08 5.47
CA LEU A 80 5.80 -10.69 4.06
C LEU A 80 6.56 -9.40 3.72
N ALA A 81 6.58 -8.45 4.64
CA ALA A 81 7.29 -7.20 4.44
C ALA A 81 8.78 -7.45 4.26
N ARG A 82 9.37 -8.32 5.08
CA ARG A 82 10.78 -8.67 4.92
C ARG A 82 11.05 -9.31 3.57
N GLN A 83 10.17 -10.19 3.13
CA GLN A 83 10.30 -10.85 1.83
C GLN A 83 10.20 -9.84 0.69
N ALA A 84 9.43 -8.80 0.87
CA ALA A 84 9.20 -7.78 -0.15
C ALA A 84 10.15 -6.58 -0.04
N ASP A 85 11.10 -6.62 0.88
CA ASP A 85 12.00 -5.50 1.14
C ASP A 85 11.25 -4.23 1.56
N LEU A 86 10.17 -4.40 2.29
CA LEU A 86 9.43 -3.30 2.88
C LEU A 86 9.73 -3.25 4.37
N ASP A 87 9.85 -2.06 4.92
CA ASP A 87 10.12 -1.90 6.35
C ASP A 87 9.06 -2.63 7.18
N PRO A 88 9.44 -3.66 7.95
CA PRO A 88 8.45 -4.43 8.72
C PRO A 88 7.75 -3.60 9.79
N GLU A 89 8.43 -2.60 10.34
CA GLU A 89 7.81 -1.75 11.35
C GLU A 89 6.70 -0.91 10.73
N PHE A 90 6.94 -0.35 9.55
CA PHE A 90 5.90 0.38 8.83
C PHE A 90 4.73 -0.54 8.52
N ALA A 91 5.01 -1.74 8.02
CA ALA A 91 3.96 -2.71 7.67
C ALA A 91 3.12 -3.06 8.90
N ARG A 92 3.77 -3.25 10.04
CA ARG A 92 3.07 -3.55 11.29
C ARG A 92 2.16 -2.41 11.71
N LYS A 93 2.67 -1.19 11.66
CA LYS A 93 1.88 0.00 12.02
C LYS A 93 0.68 0.16 11.10
N PHE A 94 0.89 -0.06 9.82
CA PHE A 94 -0.19 0.04 8.83
C PHE A 94 -1.28 -0.98 9.11
N LEU A 95 -0.91 -2.24 9.32
CA LEU A 95 -1.91 -3.28 9.58
C LEU A 95 -2.61 -3.06 10.91
N ALA A 96 -1.89 -2.61 11.94
CA ALA A 96 -2.52 -2.31 13.22
C ALA A 96 -3.61 -1.25 13.06
N PHE A 97 -3.36 -0.24 12.24
CA PHE A 97 -4.36 0.78 11.95
C PHE A 97 -5.56 0.19 11.22
N VAL A 98 -5.32 -0.66 10.23
CA VAL A 98 -6.40 -1.30 9.47
C VAL A 98 -7.26 -2.18 10.39
N ILE A 99 -6.61 -2.96 11.26
CA ILE A 99 -7.32 -3.84 12.19
C ILE A 99 -8.18 -3.02 13.16
N ALA A 100 -7.66 -1.91 13.66
CA ALA A 100 -8.42 -1.04 14.55
C ALA A 100 -9.68 -0.51 13.86
N GLU A 101 -9.57 -0.13 12.59
CA GLU A 101 -10.73 0.32 11.83
C GLU A 101 -11.75 -0.79 11.63
N VAL A 102 -11.29 -2.02 11.37
CA VAL A 102 -12.17 -3.17 11.20
C VAL A 102 -12.94 -3.44 12.50
N ILE A 103 -12.23 -3.42 13.63
CA ILE A 103 -12.87 -3.68 14.94
C ILE A 103 -13.93 -2.61 15.22
N ARG A 104 -13.65 -1.36 14.93
CA ARG A 104 -14.59 -0.28 15.11
C ARG A 104 -15.87 -0.54 14.31
N HIS A 105 -15.73 -1.04 13.08
CA HIS A 105 -16.88 -1.39 12.25
C HIS A 105 -17.63 -2.59 12.80
N HIS A 106 -16.92 -3.60 13.33
CA HIS A 106 -17.57 -4.76 13.95
C HIS A 106 -18.38 -4.37 15.16
N GLU A 107 -17.89 -3.44 15.97
CA GLU A 107 -18.61 -2.94 17.12
C GLU A 107 -19.89 -2.24 16.71
N THR A 108 -19.87 -1.54 15.59
CA THR A 108 -21.05 -0.90 15.05
C THR A 108 -22.15 -1.91 14.73
N PHE A 109 -21.79 -3.06 14.18
CA PHE A 109 -22.75 -4.12 13.90
C PHE A 109 -23.40 -4.68 15.16
N GLN A 110 -22.68 -4.62 16.28
CA GLN A 110 -23.16 -5.23 17.52
C GLN A 110 -23.89 -4.26 18.44
N SER A 111 -23.86 -2.99 18.10
CA SER A 111 -24.60 -2.00 18.89
C SER A 111 -26.00 -1.81 18.30
#